data_03290efcf946eac86517b73437ddabd4
#
_entry.id   03290efcf946eac86517b73437ddabd4
#
_cell.length_a   1.000
_cell.length_b   1.000
_cell.length_c   1.000
_cell.angle_alpha   90.00
_cell.angle_beta   90.00
_cell.angle_gamma   90.00
#
_symmetry.space_group_name_H-M   'P 1'
#
loop_
_entity.id
_entity.type
_entity.pdbx_description
1 polymer ?
#
loop_
_entity_poly.entity_id
_entity_poly.type
_entity_poly.pdbx_seq_one_letter_code
_entity_poly.pdbx_strand_id
1 'polypeptide(L)'
;GTNARFCCINGDMHCGSKAEWKKEDADNLWWRALRETPALEDFCRANPNITVYGEVYGWVQSLHYGKKKGEIAFAAFDLLENGTWLPFHTARQRAQALPWVPVVAEIFFSLHKVLILAEGKSLVEVADHMREGVVVKPVLERWHPEIGRVCLKVVSNAYLEST
;
A
#
# COMPACT_ATOMS: atom_id res chain seq x y z
N GLY A 1 -6.39 7.69 -0.28
CA GLY A 1 -5.10 7.49 0.42
C GLY A 1 -3.90 8.06 -0.33
N THR A 2 -2.74 7.91 0.23
CA THR A 2 -1.49 8.36 -0.41
C THR A 2 -0.38 7.34 -0.22
N ASN A 3 0.46 7.19 -1.25
CA ASN A 3 1.61 6.28 -1.21
C ASN A 3 2.61 6.70 -0.12
N ALA A 4 3.14 5.70 0.56
CA ALA A 4 4.16 5.86 1.59
C ALA A 4 5.27 4.81 1.45
N ARG A 5 6.46 5.17 1.88
CA ARG A 5 7.59 4.24 2.03
C ARG A 5 8.36 4.52 3.31
N PHE A 6 8.86 3.43 3.90
CA PHE A 6 9.54 3.46 5.19
C PHE A 6 10.75 2.53 5.16
N CYS A 7 11.87 2.99 5.68
CA CYS A 7 13.06 2.13 5.89
C CYS A 7 13.89 2.66 7.05
N CYS A 8 14.81 1.83 7.53
CA CYS A 8 15.81 2.20 8.51
C CYS A 8 17.19 2.22 7.84
N ILE A 9 17.87 3.34 7.87
CA ILE A 9 19.22 3.51 7.30
C ILE A 9 20.17 3.96 8.41
N ASN A 10 21.22 3.19 8.68
CA ASN A 10 22.20 3.47 9.75
C ASN A 10 21.55 3.74 11.12
N GLY A 11 20.48 3.03 11.44
CA GLY A 11 19.74 3.18 12.70
C GLY A 11 18.69 4.28 12.70
N ASP A 12 18.64 5.13 11.67
CA ASP A 12 17.67 6.22 11.55
C ASP A 12 16.49 5.82 10.65
N MET A 13 15.27 6.15 11.10
CA MET A 13 14.08 5.95 10.30
C MET A 13 13.97 7.01 9.20
N HIS A 14 13.56 6.56 8.03
CA HIS A 14 13.23 7.40 6.88
C HIS A 14 11.80 7.13 6.44
N CYS A 15 11.01 8.19 6.36
CA CYS A 15 9.61 8.17 5.96
C CYS A 15 9.39 9.07 4.76
N GLY A 16 8.59 8.68 3.80
CA GLY A 16 8.34 9.53 2.66
C GLY A 16 7.24 9.07 1.73
N SER A 17 6.96 9.91 0.75
CA SER A 17 6.09 9.58 -0.38
C SER A 17 6.82 8.67 -1.37
N LYS A 18 6.15 8.29 -2.45
CA LYS A 18 6.78 7.56 -3.56
C LYS A 18 7.99 8.34 -4.15
N ALA A 19 7.91 9.66 -4.18
CA ALA A 19 8.88 10.52 -4.88
C ALA A 19 10.02 11.00 -3.98
N GLU A 20 9.75 11.32 -2.71
CA GLU A 20 10.71 12.00 -1.85
C GLU A 20 10.64 11.54 -0.38
N TRP A 21 11.77 11.59 0.32
CA TRP A 21 11.83 11.46 1.76
C TRP A 21 11.37 12.75 2.44
N LYS A 22 10.67 12.60 3.55
CA LYS A 22 10.12 13.74 4.30
C LYS A 22 10.93 13.99 5.56
N LYS A 23 11.18 15.29 5.83
CA LYS A 23 11.79 15.70 7.10
C LYS A 23 10.87 15.27 8.25
N GLU A 24 11.48 14.81 9.34
CA GLU A 24 10.76 14.46 10.55
C GLU A 24 10.05 15.70 11.13
N ASP A 25 8.74 15.54 11.34
CA ASP A 25 7.87 16.57 11.88
C ASP A 25 6.67 15.92 12.54
N ALA A 26 6.16 16.53 13.62
CA ALA A 26 5.03 16.01 14.38
C ALA A 26 3.75 15.90 13.53
N ASP A 27 3.52 16.88 12.66
CA ASP A 27 2.32 16.98 11.84
C ASP A 27 2.46 16.33 10.47
N ASN A 28 3.67 15.87 10.13
CA ASN A 28 3.91 15.22 8.85
C ASN A 28 3.19 13.87 8.77
N LEU A 29 2.38 13.69 7.73
CA LEU A 29 1.51 12.53 7.55
C LEU A 29 2.26 11.18 7.59
N TRP A 30 3.42 11.07 6.94
CA TRP A 30 4.19 9.82 6.86
C TRP A 30 4.86 9.49 8.20
N TRP A 31 5.41 10.49 8.87
CA TRP A 31 5.98 10.33 10.20
C TRP A 31 4.92 10.01 11.25
N ARG A 32 3.74 10.60 11.10
CA ARG A 32 2.59 10.26 11.93
C ARG A 32 2.13 8.83 11.70
N ALA A 33 2.06 8.35 10.44
CA ALA A 33 1.72 6.97 10.13
C ALA A 33 2.71 5.96 10.75
N LEU A 34 4.01 6.27 10.75
CA LEU A 34 5.02 5.46 11.44
C LEU A 34 4.73 5.36 12.95
N ARG A 35 4.51 6.49 13.61
CA ARG A 35 4.23 6.53 15.06
C ARG A 35 2.94 5.81 15.44
N GLU A 36 1.92 5.88 14.59
CA GLU A 36 0.63 5.22 14.81
C GLU A 36 0.64 3.73 14.42
N THR A 37 1.74 3.22 13.86
CA THR A 37 1.90 1.81 13.46
C THR A 37 3.20 1.23 14.03
N PRO A 38 3.28 0.92 15.34
CA PRO A 38 4.52 0.46 15.98
C PRO A 38 5.19 -0.74 15.30
N ALA A 39 4.40 -1.71 14.82
CA ALA A 39 4.90 -2.87 14.10
C ALA A 39 5.70 -2.49 12.83
N LEU A 40 5.41 -1.33 12.22
CA LEU A 40 6.12 -0.86 11.04
C LEU A 40 7.53 -0.39 11.39
N GLU A 41 7.69 0.38 12.46
CA GLU A 41 9.00 0.81 12.94
C GLU A 41 9.85 -0.38 13.38
N ASP A 42 9.27 -1.29 14.17
CA ASP A 42 9.94 -2.50 14.64
C ASP A 42 10.43 -3.35 13.46
N PHE A 43 9.58 -3.55 12.45
CA PHE A 43 9.95 -4.28 11.25
C PHE A 43 11.10 -3.61 10.48
N CYS A 44 11.04 -2.31 10.24
CA CYS A 44 12.07 -1.58 9.51
C CYS A 44 13.42 -1.61 10.26
N ARG A 45 13.42 -1.45 11.58
CA ARG A 45 14.64 -1.52 12.39
C ARG A 45 15.26 -2.91 12.41
N ALA A 46 14.44 -3.96 12.43
CA ALA A 46 14.89 -5.34 12.35
C ALA A 46 15.38 -5.76 10.94
N ASN A 47 14.97 -5.04 9.91
CA ASN A 47 15.27 -5.35 8.50
C ASN A 47 15.77 -4.10 7.74
N PRO A 48 16.99 -3.59 8.06
CA PRO A 48 17.48 -2.32 7.50
C PRO A 48 17.74 -2.37 5.98
N ASN A 49 17.75 -3.56 5.36
CA ASN A 49 17.87 -3.79 3.94
C ASN A 49 16.53 -3.80 3.19
N ILE A 50 15.42 -3.65 3.91
CA ILE A 50 14.06 -3.66 3.34
C ILE A 50 13.44 -2.28 3.44
N THR A 51 12.90 -1.81 2.31
CA THR A 51 11.97 -0.68 2.26
C THR A 51 10.54 -1.21 2.17
N VAL A 52 9.70 -0.80 3.11
CA VAL A 52 8.28 -1.10 3.12
C VAL A 52 7.53 -0.06 2.32
N TYR A 53 6.74 -0.48 1.34
CA TYR A 53 5.83 0.36 0.58
C TYR A 53 4.39 0.06 0.97
N GLY A 54 3.59 1.10 1.08
CA GLY A 54 2.19 0.97 1.45
C GLY A 54 1.40 2.24 1.18
N GLU A 55 0.22 2.27 1.74
CA GLU A 55 -0.69 3.41 1.64
C GLU A 55 -1.05 3.92 3.03
N VAL A 56 -0.94 5.23 3.21
CA VAL A 56 -1.56 5.93 4.34
C VAL A 56 -2.94 6.36 3.91
N TYR A 57 -3.94 5.93 4.65
CA TYR A 57 -5.36 6.16 4.33
C TYR A 57 -6.14 6.62 5.56
N GLY A 58 -7.43 6.85 5.39
CA GLY A 58 -8.31 7.41 6.42
C GLY A 58 -8.65 8.85 6.13
N TRP A 59 -8.50 9.74 7.09
CA TRP A 59 -8.78 11.16 6.90
C TRP A 59 -7.66 11.89 6.13
N VAL A 60 -7.38 11.38 4.91
CA VAL A 60 -6.32 11.88 4.01
C VAL A 60 -6.92 12.47 2.74
N GLN A 61 -7.92 11.80 2.15
CA GLN A 61 -8.63 12.20 0.95
C GLN A 61 -10.14 11.94 1.11
N SER A 62 -10.93 12.05 0.03
CA SER A 62 -12.40 11.94 0.05
C SER A 62 -12.92 10.59 0.60
N LEU A 63 -12.23 9.49 0.33
CA LEU A 63 -12.59 8.18 0.87
C LEU A 63 -11.89 7.95 2.22
N HIS A 64 -12.68 7.86 3.29
CA HIS A 64 -12.14 7.79 4.65
C HIS A 64 -11.99 6.38 5.21
N TYR A 65 -12.45 5.34 4.52
CA TYR A 65 -12.33 3.93 4.90
C TYR A 65 -12.78 3.64 6.34
N GLY A 66 -13.91 4.24 6.75
CA GLY A 66 -14.47 4.09 8.09
C GLY A 66 -13.73 4.85 9.20
N LYS A 67 -12.72 5.63 8.87
CA LYS A 67 -11.97 6.44 9.84
C LYS A 67 -12.70 7.74 10.17
N LYS A 68 -12.65 8.14 11.44
CA LYS A 68 -13.18 9.41 11.91
C LYS A 68 -12.27 10.57 11.51
N LYS A 69 -12.79 11.80 11.66
CA LYS A 69 -12.02 13.03 11.37
C LYS A 69 -10.68 13.02 12.12
N GLY A 70 -9.60 13.17 11.36
CA GLY A 70 -8.24 13.20 11.88
C GLY A 70 -7.59 11.82 12.07
N GLU A 71 -8.33 10.71 11.99
CA GLU A 71 -7.74 9.37 12.09
C GLU A 71 -7.10 8.94 10.77
N ILE A 72 -5.95 8.32 10.87
CA ILE A 72 -5.25 7.69 9.75
C ILE A 72 -4.93 6.24 10.05
N ALA A 73 -4.56 5.49 9.04
CA ALA A 73 -4.00 4.16 9.16
C ALA A 73 -3.02 3.91 8.02
N PHE A 74 -2.21 2.87 8.17
CA PHE A 74 -1.28 2.41 7.17
C PHE A 74 -1.59 0.96 6.78
N ALA A 75 -1.41 0.63 5.50
CA ALA A 75 -1.45 -0.74 5.02
C ALA A 75 -0.32 -0.96 3.99
N ALA A 76 0.50 -1.98 4.22
CA ALA A 76 1.58 -2.36 3.32
C ALA A 76 1.04 -3.02 2.04
N PHE A 77 1.75 -2.86 0.92
CA PHE A 77 1.44 -3.56 -0.32
C PHE A 77 2.67 -4.15 -1.03
N ASP A 78 3.88 -3.68 -0.73
CA ASP A 78 5.13 -4.18 -1.31
C ASP A 78 6.31 -4.09 -0.34
N LEU A 79 7.29 -4.97 -0.55
CA LEU A 79 8.62 -4.89 0.08
C LEU A 79 9.70 -4.86 -1.01
N LEU A 80 10.65 -3.95 -0.86
CA LEU A 80 11.85 -3.86 -1.69
C LEU A 80 13.07 -4.22 -0.84
N GLU A 81 13.72 -5.34 -1.13
CA GLU A 81 14.91 -5.81 -0.42
C GLU A 81 16.15 -5.67 -1.30
N ASN A 82 17.12 -4.88 -0.89
CA ASN A 82 18.35 -4.63 -1.65
C ASN A 82 18.10 -4.25 -3.12
N GLY A 83 17.08 -3.43 -3.39
CA GLY A 83 16.72 -3.00 -4.73
C GLY A 83 15.90 -4.01 -5.56
N THR A 84 15.50 -5.13 -4.97
CA THR A 84 14.69 -6.16 -5.63
C THR A 84 13.31 -6.27 -4.97
N TRP A 85 12.25 -6.19 -5.76
CA TRP A 85 10.88 -6.39 -5.28
C TRP A 85 10.67 -7.84 -4.87
N LEU A 86 10.17 -8.07 -3.67
CA LEU A 86 9.80 -9.40 -3.21
C LEU A 86 8.50 -9.86 -3.85
N PRO A 87 8.39 -11.15 -4.24
CA PRO A 87 7.12 -11.73 -4.64
C PRO A 87 6.06 -11.57 -3.56
N PHE A 88 4.80 -11.41 -3.95
CA PHE A 88 3.71 -11.05 -3.05
C PHE A 88 3.59 -11.95 -1.80
N HIS A 89 3.58 -13.28 -1.99
CA HIS A 89 3.47 -14.21 -0.86
C HIS A 89 4.70 -14.18 0.05
N THR A 90 5.89 -14.05 -0.53
CA THR A 90 7.15 -13.90 0.22
C THR A 90 7.13 -12.62 1.06
N ALA A 91 6.70 -11.50 0.46
CA ALA A 91 6.60 -10.22 1.17
C ALA A 91 5.63 -10.30 2.36
N ARG A 92 4.44 -10.86 2.15
CA ARG A 92 3.44 -11.01 3.22
C ARG A 92 3.91 -11.94 4.34
N GLN A 93 4.55 -13.04 4.01
CA GLN A 93 5.12 -13.95 5.00
C GLN A 93 6.24 -13.27 5.80
N ARG A 94 7.11 -12.52 5.12
CA ARG A 94 8.24 -11.82 5.74
C ARG A 94 7.79 -10.75 6.74
N ALA A 95 6.72 -10.04 6.41
CA ALA A 95 6.18 -8.93 7.20
C ALA A 95 4.74 -9.20 7.65
N GLN A 96 4.46 -10.40 8.14
CA GLN A 96 3.12 -10.81 8.56
C GLN A 96 2.53 -9.99 9.72
N ALA A 97 3.38 -9.35 10.51
CA ALA A 97 2.96 -8.47 11.60
C ALA A 97 2.44 -7.10 11.13
N LEU A 98 2.73 -6.71 9.88
CA LEU A 98 2.23 -5.47 9.32
C LEU A 98 0.76 -5.60 8.89
N PRO A 99 -0.02 -4.50 8.98
CA PRO A 99 -1.29 -4.44 8.27
C PRO A 99 -1.04 -4.41 6.77
N TRP A 100 -1.76 -5.25 6.02
CA TRP A 100 -1.65 -5.34 4.55
C TRP A 100 -2.94 -4.90 3.88
N VAL A 101 -2.81 -4.33 2.68
CA VAL A 101 -3.96 -4.09 1.82
C VAL A 101 -4.71 -5.40 1.56
N PRO A 102 -6.06 -5.39 1.53
CA PRO A 102 -6.83 -6.60 1.30
C PRO A 102 -6.60 -7.14 -0.11
N VAL A 103 -6.59 -8.46 -0.24
CA VAL A 103 -6.55 -9.17 -1.53
C VAL A 103 -7.97 -9.41 -1.99
N VAL A 104 -8.31 -8.91 -3.19
CA VAL A 104 -9.64 -9.10 -3.78
C VAL A 104 -9.79 -10.52 -4.32
N ALA A 105 -8.80 -10.99 -5.08
CA ALA A 105 -8.75 -12.35 -5.62
C ALA A 105 -7.34 -12.71 -6.08
N GLU A 106 -7.07 -14.00 -6.17
CA GLU A 106 -5.92 -14.57 -6.87
C GLU A 106 -6.46 -15.45 -7.99
N ILE A 107 -6.20 -15.07 -9.24
CA ILE A 107 -6.81 -15.68 -10.43
C ILE A 107 -5.79 -15.83 -11.57
N PHE A 108 -6.06 -16.71 -12.52
CA PHE A 108 -5.43 -16.60 -13.83
C PHE A 108 -5.89 -15.30 -14.49
N PHE A 109 -4.93 -14.53 -15.03
CA PHE A 109 -5.21 -13.22 -15.58
C PHE A 109 -6.28 -13.29 -16.69
N SER A 110 -7.29 -12.44 -16.55
CA SER A 110 -8.32 -12.19 -17.54
C SER A 110 -8.77 -10.74 -17.36
N LEU A 111 -8.61 -9.93 -18.40
CA LEU A 111 -9.01 -8.52 -18.36
C LEU A 111 -10.48 -8.37 -17.97
N HIS A 112 -11.35 -9.19 -18.53
CA HIS A 112 -12.79 -9.18 -18.23
C HIS A 112 -13.06 -9.42 -16.73
N LYS A 113 -12.41 -10.44 -16.14
CA LYS A 113 -12.53 -10.71 -14.69
C LYS A 113 -11.98 -9.58 -13.85
N VAL A 114 -10.85 -8.99 -14.25
CA VAL A 114 -10.25 -7.86 -13.53
C VAL A 114 -11.18 -6.65 -13.53
N LEU A 115 -11.82 -6.33 -14.65
CA LEU A 115 -12.80 -5.24 -14.75
C LEU A 115 -14.00 -5.48 -13.81
N ILE A 116 -14.51 -6.71 -13.74
CA ILE A 116 -15.58 -7.07 -12.79
C ILE A 116 -15.09 -6.92 -11.35
N LEU A 117 -13.89 -7.41 -11.03
CA LEU A 117 -13.31 -7.34 -9.69
C LEU A 117 -12.93 -5.92 -9.25
N ALA A 118 -12.76 -4.99 -10.18
CA ALA A 118 -12.53 -3.58 -9.86
C ALA A 118 -13.77 -2.93 -9.24
N GLU A 119 -14.95 -3.43 -9.56
CA GLU A 119 -16.23 -2.94 -9.05
C GLU A 119 -16.58 -3.57 -7.68
N GLY A 120 -17.52 -2.96 -6.97
CA GLY A 120 -18.08 -3.47 -5.73
C GLY A 120 -17.63 -2.71 -4.49
N LYS A 121 -18.06 -3.17 -3.33
CA LYS A 121 -17.76 -2.53 -2.04
C LYS A 121 -16.28 -2.67 -1.68
N SER A 122 -15.77 -1.70 -0.92
CA SER A 122 -14.45 -1.79 -0.29
C SER A 122 -14.34 -3.07 0.55
N LEU A 123 -13.16 -3.68 0.56
CA LEU A 123 -12.84 -4.81 1.44
C LEU A 123 -12.19 -4.38 2.76
N VAL A 124 -12.01 -3.08 2.97
CA VAL A 124 -11.61 -2.56 4.28
C VAL A 124 -12.81 -2.68 5.21
N GLU A 125 -12.65 -3.43 6.29
CA GLU A 125 -13.72 -3.99 7.13
C GLU A 125 -14.78 -2.98 7.60
N VAL A 126 -14.38 -1.76 7.89
CA VAL A 126 -15.28 -0.70 8.38
C VAL A 126 -15.65 0.33 7.31
N ALA A 127 -15.25 0.12 6.07
CA ALA A 127 -15.53 1.06 4.99
C ALA A 127 -16.91 0.78 4.37
N ASP A 128 -17.81 1.75 4.44
CA ASP A 128 -19.14 1.67 3.81
C ASP A 128 -19.21 2.50 2.53
N HIS A 129 -18.29 2.22 1.59
CA HIS A 129 -18.27 2.86 0.28
C HIS A 129 -17.80 1.88 -0.79
N MET A 130 -17.98 2.26 -2.06
CA MET A 130 -17.44 1.52 -3.21
C MET A 130 -15.91 1.55 -3.18
N ARG A 131 -15.26 0.48 -3.65
CA ARG A 131 -13.80 0.50 -3.81
C ARG A 131 -13.39 1.42 -4.97
N GLU A 132 -12.25 2.05 -4.83
CA GLU A 132 -11.66 2.90 -5.87
C GLU A 132 -11.28 2.09 -7.12
N GLY A 133 -10.93 0.83 -6.94
CA GLY A 133 -10.50 -0.08 -7.97
C GLY A 133 -9.60 -1.19 -7.42
N VAL A 134 -8.80 -1.77 -8.29
CA VAL A 134 -7.83 -2.82 -7.92
C VAL A 134 -6.45 -2.56 -8.50
N VAL A 135 -5.43 -3.04 -7.81
CA VAL A 135 -4.07 -3.15 -8.33
C VAL A 135 -3.81 -4.61 -8.69
N VAL A 136 -3.40 -4.85 -9.93
CA VAL A 136 -3.14 -6.18 -10.47
C VAL A 136 -1.65 -6.40 -10.57
N LYS A 137 -1.16 -7.43 -9.88
CA LYS A 137 0.25 -7.82 -9.90
C LYS A 137 0.38 -9.31 -10.19
N PRO A 138 1.42 -9.76 -10.92
CA PRO A 138 1.72 -11.18 -11.02
C PRO A 138 2.16 -11.72 -9.65
N VAL A 139 1.89 -13.00 -9.37
CA VAL A 139 2.32 -13.68 -8.14
C VAL A 139 3.86 -13.69 -8.02
N LEU A 140 4.55 -13.92 -9.14
CA LEU A 140 5.99 -13.75 -9.24
C LEU A 140 6.31 -12.42 -9.92
N GLU A 141 7.27 -11.68 -9.37
CA GLU A 141 7.68 -10.40 -9.95
C GLU A 141 8.13 -10.57 -11.41
N ARG A 142 7.67 -9.64 -12.26
CA ARG A 142 7.92 -9.66 -13.68
C ARG A 142 8.17 -8.25 -14.21
N TRP A 143 9.07 -8.15 -15.16
CA TRP A 143 9.42 -6.94 -15.86
C TRP A 143 9.06 -7.02 -17.33
N HIS A 144 8.50 -5.95 -17.88
CA HIS A 144 8.16 -5.85 -19.31
C HIS A 144 8.94 -4.68 -19.92
N PRO A 145 9.51 -4.84 -21.14
CA PRO A 145 10.35 -3.81 -21.76
C PRO A 145 9.68 -2.43 -21.92
N GLU A 146 8.39 -2.42 -22.21
CA GLU A 146 7.66 -1.17 -22.50
C GLU A 146 7.11 -0.49 -21.24
N ILE A 147 6.68 -1.25 -20.22
CA ILE A 147 5.99 -0.70 -19.04
C ILE A 147 6.81 -0.80 -17.76
N GLY A 148 7.96 -1.46 -17.79
CA GLY A 148 8.77 -1.72 -16.59
C GLY A 148 8.18 -2.83 -15.72
N ARG A 149 8.19 -2.64 -14.38
CA ARG A 149 7.57 -3.58 -13.46
C ARG A 149 6.09 -3.79 -13.79
N VAL A 150 5.68 -5.05 -13.92
CA VAL A 150 4.29 -5.38 -14.20
C VAL A 150 3.44 -5.17 -12.94
N CYS A 151 2.78 -4.02 -12.89
CA CYS A 151 1.89 -3.62 -11.81
C CYS A 151 0.87 -2.65 -12.41
N LEU A 152 -0.39 -3.06 -12.53
CA LEU A 152 -1.43 -2.33 -13.24
C LEU A 152 -2.49 -1.83 -12.26
N LYS A 153 -2.95 -0.59 -12.44
CA LYS A 153 -4.09 -0.05 -11.70
C LYS A 153 -5.32 -0.07 -12.60
N VAL A 154 -6.41 -0.63 -12.11
CA VAL A 154 -7.73 -0.58 -12.74
C VAL A 154 -8.67 0.16 -11.82
N VAL A 155 -9.16 1.31 -12.27
CA VAL A 155 -10.08 2.16 -11.50
C VAL A 155 -11.51 1.72 -11.78
N SER A 156 -12.33 1.68 -10.73
CA SER A 156 -13.76 1.36 -10.82
C SER A 156 -14.51 2.45 -11.58
N ASN A 157 -15.43 2.06 -12.47
CA ASN A 157 -16.32 3.01 -13.14
C ASN A 157 -17.24 3.72 -12.15
N ALA A 158 -17.77 2.99 -11.16
CA ALA A 158 -18.60 3.57 -10.12
C ALA A 158 -17.86 4.63 -9.28
N TYR A 159 -16.54 4.45 -9.07
CA TYR A 159 -15.73 5.47 -8.42
C TYR A 159 -15.53 6.70 -9.32
N LEU A 160 -15.23 6.51 -10.61
CA LEU A 160 -15.06 7.61 -11.57
C LEU A 160 -16.33 8.45 -11.74
N GLU A 161 -17.49 7.83 -11.67
CA GLU A 161 -18.79 8.52 -11.79
C GLU A 161 -19.16 9.28 -10.50
N SER A 162 -18.52 8.97 -9.35
CA SER A 162 -18.78 9.57 -8.04
C SER A 162 -17.87 10.76 -7.72
N THR A 163 -16.85 11.01 -8.54
CA THR A 163 -15.86 12.09 -8.37
C THR A 163 -16.08 13.21 -9.37
#